data_510d2c9c0f5e30082096909895496d76
#
_entry.id   510d2c9c0f5e30082096909895496d76
#
_cell.length_a   1.000
_cell.length_b   1.000
_cell.length_c   1.000
_cell.angle_alpha   90.00
_cell.angle_beta   90.00
_cell.angle_gamma   90.00
#
_symmetry.space_group_name_H-M   'P 1'
#
loop_
_entity.id
_entity.type
_entity.pdbx_description
1 polymer ?
#
loop_
_entity_poly.entity_id
_entity_poly.type
_entity_poly.pdbx_seq_one_letter_code
_entity_poly.pdbx_strand_id
1 'polypeptide(L)'
;MYKKLFFSSFLITHLVFGQTTMTNIISDAVYYDGYATMVSNPVPAGLTRLTNARYTRKLTDAELDAFKAKIAMRVTIAPLCDNYDRLGEVFLAMVPKNQSTYTVDDPNVKRIEVGRYITPFMNKNRTPSEVPYTYDVSNLYSIFHDTTLRSMYDLYMELDVFGVPYAAQTQVSGCANRIDVFSGTLTFFSTDTGATPTDTNSIVPILSYNTLNNYNNTDVTGETVRIVTFNLPDPITNARFFVISTPHGANSGGEEYIRRQNYTYIDDVQVLTYTPGGISCEPYRVYNTQGNGIYGSTPKTFADWTSWNNWCPGNSVPIREFTLPNLTAGNHTLKHTIPTAVFNQQQGYVMLSVYMQGKSNTALNIKEIKTVDVNIYPNPTADFVNVKSKVEVSSISIFNMEGRKLSETYKENRIDLSSYSTGVYFLHIVLKDGTAFKHKIIKK
;
A
#
# COMPACT_ATOMS: atom_id res chain seq x y z
N MET A 1 24.21 -70.50 -27.44
CA MET A 1 23.28 -69.44 -27.79
C MET A 1 22.68 -68.85 -26.50
N TYR A 2 23.28 -67.84 -25.91
CA TYR A 2 22.77 -67.20 -24.68
C TYR A 2 22.00 -65.96 -25.04
N LYS A 3 20.66 -65.94 -24.79
CA LYS A 3 19.81 -64.75 -24.89
C LYS A 3 19.99 -63.90 -23.65
N LYS A 4 20.55 -62.70 -23.80
CA LYS A 4 20.56 -61.67 -22.77
C LYS A 4 19.20 -60.97 -22.75
N LEU A 5 18.43 -61.09 -21.65
CA LEU A 5 17.28 -60.25 -21.36
C LEU A 5 17.81 -58.89 -20.86
N PHE A 6 17.48 -57.82 -21.60
CA PHE A 6 17.58 -56.43 -21.13
C PHE A 6 16.34 -56.08 -20.34
N PHE A 7 16.48 -55.89 -19.02
CA PHE A 7 15.45 -55.25 -18.17
C PHE A 7 15.64 -53.73 -18.33
N SER A 8 14.71 -53.09 -19.05
CA SER A 8 14.60 -51.64 -19.09
C SER A 8 13.78 -51.17 -17.88
N SER A 9 14.49 -50.58 -16.89
CA SER A 9 13.84 -49.96 -15.75
C SER A 9 13.27 -48.60 -16.22
N PHE A 10 11.97 -48.53 -16.37
CA PHE A 10 11.26 -47.25 -16.56
C PHE A 10 11.21 -46.54 -15.19
N LEU A 11 12.03 -45.50 -15.01
CA LEU A 11 11.87 -44.55 -13.93
C LEU A 11 10.60 -43.71 -14.24
N ILE A 12 9.51 -44.01 -13.59
CA ILE A 12 8.32 -43.15 -13.58
C ILE A 12 8.60 -42.03 -12.61
N THR A 13 9.04 -40.89 -13.13
CA THR A 13 9.07 -39.65 -12.38
C THR A 13 7.63 -39.20 -12.15
N HIS A 14 7.11 -39.42 -10.95
CA HIS A 14 5.85 -38.83 -10.53
C HIS A 14 6.07 -37.33 -10.41
N LEU A 15 5.61 -36.56 -11.39
CA LEU A 15 5.39 -35.11 -11.24
C LEU A 15 4.25 -34.96 -10.22
N VAL A 16 4.61 -34.72 -8.98
CA VAL A 16 3.65 -34.31 -7.94
C VAL A 16 3.25 -32.87 -8.26
N PHE A 17 2.17 -32.69 -9.00
CA PHE A 17 1.49 -31.40 -9.06
C PHE A 17 0.93 -31.13 -7.67
N GLY A 18 1.43 -30.10 -6.98
CA GLY A 18 0.92 -29.71 -5.68
C GLY A 18 -0.58 -29.40 -5.79
N GLN A 19 -1.36 -29.97 -4.87
CA GLN A 19 -2.79 -29.69 -4.81
C GLN A 19 -3.02 -28.22 -4.45
N THR A 20 -3.75 -27.49 -5.30
CA THR A 20 -4.15 -26.11 -5.04
C THR A 20 -5.49 -26.11 -4.31
N THR A 21 -5.53 -25.51 -3.14
CA THR A 21 -6.75 -25.27 -2.36
C THR A 21 -7.25 -23.85 -2.60
N MET A 22 -8.54 -23.71 -2.85
CA MET A 22 -9.21 -22.42 -3.01
C MET A 22 -9.99 -22.08 -1.74
N THR A 23 -9.82 -20.87 -1.21
CA THR A 23 -10.54 -20.35 -0.04
C THR A 23 -11.19 -19.02 -0.40
N ASN A 24 -12.53 -18.98 -0.46
CA ASN A 24 -13.26 -17.73 -0.65
C ASN A 24 -13.37 -17.00 0.67
N ILE A 25 -12.82 -15.78 0.70
CA ILE A 25 -12.82 -14.93 1.91
C ILE A 25 -14.03 -13.99 1.88
N ILE A 26 -14.24 -13.29 0.78
CA ILE A 26 -15.38 -12.41 0.55
C ILE A 26 -15.99 -12.86 -0.79
N SER A 27 -17.30 -13.08 -0.83
CA SER A 27 -17.99 -13.47 -2.05
C SER A 27 -19.08 -12.47 -2.38
N ASP A 28 -19.01 -11.88 -3.56
CA ASP A 28 -20.03 -11.03 -4.19
C ASP A 28 -20.57 -9.91 -3.27
N ALA A 29 -19.69 -9.32 -2.46
CA ALA A 29 -20.07 -8.20 -1.59
C ALA A 29 -20.41 -6.98 -2.44
N VAL A 30 -21.59 -6.38 -2.18
CA VAL A 30 -22.07 -5.20 -2.91
C VAL A 30 -21.61 -3.93 -2.22
N TYR A 31 -20.84 -3.11 -2.95
CA TYR A 31 -20.34 -1.81 -2.52
C TYR A 31 -21.28 -0.69 -2.97
N TYR A 32 -21.31 0.38 -2.20
CA TYR A 32 -22.24 1.48 -2.39
C TYR A 32 -21.49 2.81 -2.49
N ASP A 33 -22.17 3.86 -2.90
CA ASP A 33 -21.65 5.22 -3.01
C ASP A 33 -20.81 5.59 -1.78
N GLY A 34 -19.52 5.83 -2.00
CA GLY A 34 -18.55 6.11 -0.94
C GLY A 34 -18.78 7.45 -0.21
N TYR A 35 -19.54 8.36 -0.81
CA TYR A 35 -19.92 9.64 -0.19
C TYR A 35 -21.27 9.61 0.50
N ALA A 36 -22.09 8.59 0.25
CA ALA A 36 -23.40 8.47 0.89
C ALA A 36 -23.27 8.05 2.37
N THR A 37 -24.31 8.37 3.14
CA THR A 37 -24.48 7.77 4.47
C THR A 37 -24.45 6.25 4.38
N MET A 38 -23.85 5.60 5.39
CA MET A 38 -23.76 4.14 5.42
C MET A 38 -25.13 3.49 5.23
N VAL A 39 -25.21 2.60 4.24
CA VAL A 39 -26.48 1.95 3.88
C VAL A 39 -26.86 0.88 4.91
N SER A 40 -28.17 0.64 5.06
CA SER A 40 -28.72 -0.41 5.93
C SER A 40 -29.01 -1.73 5.21
N ASN A 41 -28.60 -1.88 3.94
CA ASN A 41 -28.78 -3.12 3.18
C ASN A 41 -28.17 -4.31 3.92
N PRO A 42 -28.77 -5.51 3.82
CA PRO A 42 -28.22 -6.72 4.42
C PRO A 42 -26.75 -6.97 4.04
N VAL A 43 -25.98 -7.43 5.00
CA VAL A 43 -24.57 -7.83 4.81
C VAL A 43 -24.54 -9.34 4.65
N PRO A 44 -23.81 -9.91 3.67
CA PRO A 44 -23.64 -11.35 3.54
C PRO A 44 -23.14 -11.99 4.83
N ALA A 45 -23.57 -13.21 5.13
CA ALA A 45 -23.20 -13.93 6.34
C ALA A 45 -21.67 -14.04 6.48
N GLY A 46 -21.16 -13.80 7.69
CA GLY A 46 -19.74 -13.86 8.01
C GLY A 46 -18.94 -12.59 7.61
N LEU A 47 -19.55 -11.63 6.92
CA LEU A 47 -18.93 -10.35 6.61
C LEU A 47 -19.39 -9.25 7.59
N THR A 48 -18.56 -8.24 7.74
CA THR A 48 -18.92 -6.98 8.38
C THR A 48 -18.68 -5.84 7.38
N ARG A 49 -19.65 -4.93 7.24
CA ARG A 49 -19.47 -3.70 6.49
C ARG A 49 -18.87 -2.65 7.40
N LEU A 50 -17.64 -2.22 7.12
CA LEU A 50 -16.97 -1.14 7.87
C LEU A 50 -17.36 0.24 7.33
N THR A 51 -17.48 0.36 6.00
CA THR A 51 -17.99 1.54 5.30
C THR A 51 -18.76 1.09 4.06
N ASN A 52 -19.39 2.00 3.32
CA ASN A 52 -20.01 1.67 2.03
C ASN A 52 -19.01 1.09 1.02
N ALA A 53 -17.71 1.44 1.16
CA ALA A 53 -16.63 1.02 0.29
C ALA A 53 -15.79 -0.14 0.86
N ARG A 54 -15.98 -0.57 2.12
CA ARG A 54 -15.11 -1.57 2.75
C ARG A 54 -15.88 -2.65 3.50
N TYR A 55 -15.56 -3.90 3.17
CA TYR A 55 -16.00 -5.09 3.90
C TYR A 55 -14.82 -5.80 4.53
N THR A 56 -15.09 -6.50 5.63
CA THR A 56 -14.10 -7.30 6.34
C THR A 56 -14.64 -8.67 6.73
N ARG A 57 -13.75 -9.65 6.79
CA ARG A 57 -14.01 -11.00 7.29
C ARG A 57 -12.84 -11.52 8.11
N LYS A 58 -13.18 -12.10 9.28
CA LYS A 58 -12.20 -12.83 10.09
C LYS A 58 -11.80 -14.13 9.42
N LEU A 59 -10.50 -14.41 9.40
CA LEU A 59 -9.96 -15.71 9.02
C LEU A 59 -10.08 -16.67 10.23
N THR A 60 -10.59 -17.86 9.98
CA THR A 60 -10.66 -18.90 11.01
C THR A 60 -9.30 -19.56 11.21
N ASP A 61 -9.05 -20.12 12.40
CA ASP A 61 -7.81 -20.85 12.68
C ASP A 61 -7.62 -22.02 11.69
N ALA A 62 -8.70 -22.72 11.33
CA ALA A 62 -8.65 -23.80 10.37
C ALA A 62 -8.24 -23.33 8.96
N GLU A 63 -8.68 -22.15 8.53
CA GLU A 63 -8.26 -21.54 7.27
C GLU A 63 -6.78 -21.14 7.31
N LEU A 64 -6.36 -20.50 8.41
CA LEU A 64 -4.96 -20.09 8.62
C LEU A 64 -4.01 -21.27 8.58
N ASP A 65 -4.36 -22.37 9.26
CA ASP A 65 -3.56 -23.61 9.31
C ASP A 65 -3.53 -24.35 7.95
N ALA A 66 -4.57 -24.17 7.12
CA ALA A 66 -4.67 -24.83 5.84
C ALA A 66 -3.79 -24.19 4.74
N PHE A 67 -3.40 -22.91 4.87
CA PHE A 67 -2.59 -22.25 3.87
C PHE A 67 -1.22 -22.93 3.70
N LYS A 68 -0.77 -23.03 2.45
CA LYS A 68 0.54 -23.58 2.04
C LYS A 68 1.50 -22.45 1.72
N ALA A 69 2.78 -22.80 1.53
CA ALA A 69 3.85 -21.81 1.34
C ALA A 69 3.67 -20.90 0.10
N LYS A 70 3.00 -21.39 -0.95
CA LYS A 70 2.67 -20.58 -2.13
C LYS A 70 1.22 -20.11 -2.02
N ILE A 71 1.02 -18.79 -1.97
CA ILE A 71 -0.31 -18.18 -1.84
C ILE A 71 -0.49 -17.13 -2.94
N ALA A 72 -1.49 -17.33 -3.79
CA ALA A 72 -1.98 -16.29 -4.69
C ALA A 72 -3.30 -15.74 -4.17
N MET A 73 -3.43 -14.42 -4.17
CA MET A 73 -4.66 -13.71 -3.83
C MET A 73 -5.29 -13.17 -5.12
N ARG A 74 -6.58 -13.42 -5.33
CA ARG A 74 -7.36 -12.86 -6.44
C ARG A 74 -8.47 -11.98 -5.90
N VAL A 75 -8.53 -10.76 -6.40
CA VAL A 75 -9.70 -9.89 -6.31
C VAL A 75 -10.43 -9.95 -7.64
N THR A 76 -11.75 -10.12 -7.61
CA THR A 76 -12.61 -10.02 -8.80
C THR A 76 -13.61 -8.91 -8.55
N ILE A 77 -13.67 -7.91 -9.43
CA ILE A 77 -14.60 -6.79 -9.35
C ILE A 77 -15.53 -6.81 -10.55
N ALA A 78 -16.83 -6.71 -10.28
CA ALA A 78 -17.86 -6.53 -11.29
C ALA A 78 -18.51 -5.15 -11.15
N PRO A 79 -18.72 -4.39 -12.23
CA PRO A 79 -19.38 -3.10 -12.18
C PRO A 79 -20.87 -3.26 -11.89
N LEU A 80 -21.41 -2.42 -11.05
CA LEU A 80 -22.84 -2.22 -10.91
C LEU A 80 -23.21 -0.84 -11.50
N CYS A 81 -23.29 0.18 -10.68
CA CYS A 81 -23.63 1.52 -11.15
C CYS A 81 -22.52 2.56 -10.88
N ASP A 82 -21.25 2.15 -11.03
CA ASP A 82 -20.13 3.03 -11.32
C ASP A 82 -19.42 2.52 -12.57
N ASN A 83 -19.13 3.40 -13.52
CA ASN A 83 -18.52 3.06 -14.79
C ASN A 83 -17.17 3.77 -15.01
N TYR A 84 -16.58 4.28 -13.92
CA TYR A 84 -15.27 4.94 -13.92
C TYR A 84 -14.17 4.05 -13.33
N ASP A 85 -12.92 4.42 -13.60
CA ASP A 85 -11.75 3.90 -12.93
C ASP A 85 -11.73 4.38 -11.47
N ARG A 86 -11.58 3.44 -10.57
CA ARG A 86 -11.60 3.67 -9.13
C ARG A 86 -10.45 2.93 -8.47
N LEU A 87 -10.03 3.45 -7.34
CA LEU A 87 -9.04 2.84 -6.50
C LEU A 87 -9.69 1.76 -5.62
N GLY A 88 -9.04 0.60 -5.55
CA GLY A 88 -9.42 -0.46 -4.63
C GLY A 88 -8.22 -1.09 -3.97
N GLU A 89 -8.39 -1.57 -2.73
CA GLU A 89 -7.33 -2.08 -1.88
C GLU A 89 -7.71 -3.36 -1.15
N VAL A 90 -6.69 -4.13 -0.78
CA VAL A 90 -6.83 -5.26 0.11
C VAL A 90 -5.89 -5.07 1.30
N PHE A 91 -6.44 -5.21 2.51
CA PHE A 91 -5.65 -5.13 3.73
C PHE A 91 -5.73 -6.44 4.51
N LEU A 92 -4.62 -6.80 5.14
CA LEU A 92 -4.62 -7.69 6.30
C LEU A 92 -4.69 -6.81 7.54
N ALA A 93 -5.78 -6.97 8.31
CA ALA A 93 -5.99 -6.27 9.56
C ALA A 93 -5.74 -7.23 10.75
N MET A 94 -4.90 -6.78 11.68
CA MET A 94 -4.58 -7.47 12.93
C MET A 94 -5.38 -6.78 14.04
N VAL A 95 -6.48 -7.39 14.42
CA VAL A 95 -7.43 -6.89 15.43
C VAL A 95 -7.07 -7.51 16.79
N PRO A 96 -6.90 -6.72 17.87
CA PRO A 96 -6.60 -7.28 19.19
C PRO A 96 -7.56 -8.38 19.59
N LYS A 97 -7.04 -9.45 20.21
CA LYS A 97 -7.89 -10.55 20.73
C LYS A 97 -8.97 -10.00 21.65
N ASN A 98 -10.16 -10.59 21.58
CA ASN A 98 -11.34 -10.21 22.34
C ASN A 98 -11.97 -8.85 21.94
N GLN A 99 -11.50 -8.21 20.89
CA GLN A 99 -12.18 -7.06 20.29
C GLN A 99 -13.16 -7.57 19.23
N SER A 100 -14.46 -7.52 19.53
CA SER A 100 -15.51 -8.10 18.67
C SER A 100 -15.87 -7.22 17.47
N THR A 101 -15.62 -5.91 17.56
CA THR A 101 -15.94 -4.90 16.52
C THR A 101 -14.82 -3.88 16.43
N TYR A 102 -14.65 -3.33 15.25
CA TYR A 102 -13.70 -2.22 15.01
C TYR A 102 -14.14 -1.36 13.82
N THR A 103 -13.52 -0.21 13.67
CA THR A 103 -13.74 0.73 12.56
C THR A 103 -12.49 0.88 11.70
N VAL A 104 -12.63 1.56 10.56
CA VAL A 104 -11.49 1.85 9.68
C VAL A 104 -10.42 2.72 10.36
N ASP A 105 -10.82 3.58 11.30
CA ASP A 105 -9.95 4.51 12.02
C ASP A 105 -9.53 4.01 13.41
N ASP A 106 -9.85 2.74 13.76
CA ASP A 106 -9.49 2.19 15.07
C ASP A 106 -7.96 2.13 15.23
N PRO A 107 -7.38 2.90 16.17
CA PRO A 107 -5.93 3.00 16.33
C PRO A 107 -5.29 1.71 16.88
N ASN A 108 -6.08 0.82 17.49
CA ASN A 108 -5.59 -0.46 18.01
C ASN A 108 -5.47 -1.52 16.92
N VAL A 109 -6.13 -1.33 15.78
CA VAL A 109 -6.08 -2.26 14.66
C VAL A 109 -4.90 -1.91 13.76
N LYS A 110 -3.97 -2.84 13.64
CA LYS A 110 -2.81 -2.70 12.77
C LYS A 110 -3.13 -3.26 11.39
N ARG A 111 -2.79 -2.52 10.35
CA ARG A 111 -3.07 -2.90 8.96
C ARG A 111 -1.82 -2.90 8.13
N ILE A 112 -1.71 -3.87 7.22
CA ILE A 112 -0.81 -3.84 6.08
C ILE A 112 -1.63 -3.94 4.80
N GLU A 113 -1.26 -3.18 3.79
CA GLU A 113 -1.86 -3.28 2.47
C GLU A 113 -1.14 -4.37 1.68
N VAL A 114 -1.90 -5.34 1.19
CA VAL A 114 -1.38 -6.52 0.49
C VAL A 114 -1.79 -6.58 -0.98
N GLY A 115 -2.51 -5.58 -1.46
CA GLY A 115 -2.91 -5.42 -2.85
C GLY A 115 -3.59 -4.09 -3.09
N ARG A 116 -3.32 -3.49 -4.24
CA ARG A 116 -3.98 -2.27 -4.75
C ARG A 116 -4.27 -2.44 -6.23
N TYR A 117 -5.42 -1.99 -6.66
CA TYR A 117 -5.85 -2.12 -8.06
C TYR A 117 -6.63 -0.89 -8.50
N ILE A 118 -6.71 -0.71 -9.82
CA ILE A 118 -7.54 0.33 -10.44
C ILE A 118 -8.65 -0.36 -11.20
N THR A 119 -9.91 -0.06 -10.90
CA THR A 119 -11.03 -0.60 -11.69
C THR A 119 -10.97 -0.04 -13.11
N PRO A 120 -11.41 -0.81 -14.12
CA PRO A 120 -11.51 -0.27 -15.47
C PRO A 120 -12.78 0.56 -15.65
N PHE A 121 -12.85 1.31 -16.74
CA PHE A 121 -14.10 1.93 -17.20
C PHE A 121 -15.03 0.83 -17.74
N MET A 122 -15.87 0.27 -16.87
CA MET A 122 -16.74 -0.86 -17.17
C MET A 122 -18.21 -0.46 -17.23
N ASN A 123 -18.94 -1.13 -18.13
CA ASN A 123 -20.38 -1.03 -18.20
C ASN A 123 -20.99 -2.39 -17.85
N LYS A 124 -21.83 -2.46 -16.81
CA LYS A 124 -22.46 -3.71 -16.32
C LYS A 124 -23.28 -4.45 -17.39
N ASN A 125 -23.67 -3.78 -18.47
CA ASN A 125 -24.46 -4.36 -19.56
C ASN A 125 -23.58 -4.86 -20.71
N ARG A 126 -22.25 -4.90 -20.54
CA ARG A 126 -21.28 -5.33 -21.55
C ARG A 126 -20.39 -6.46 -21.03
N THR A 127 -19.69 -7.12 -21.95
CA THR A 127 -18.78 -8.23 -21.66
C THR A 127 -17.34 -7.80 -21.93
N PRO A 128 -16.36 -8.18 -21.10
CA PRO A 128 -16.50 -9.00 -19.89
C PRO A 128 -17.24 -8.24 -18.76
N SER A 129 -17.95 -9.00 -17.92
CA SER A 129 -18.74 -8.44 -16.81
C SER A 129 -17.97 -8.32 -15.51
N GLU A 130 -16.68 -8.69 -15.49
CA GLU A 130 -15.82 -8.64 -14.32
C GLU A 130 -14.36 -8.52 -14.72
N VAL A 131 -13.53 -8.05 -13.80
CA VAL A 131 -12.08 -7.93 -13.95
C VAL A 131 -11.36 -8.61 -12.78
N PRO A 132 -10.39 -9.53 -13.04
CA PRO A 132 -9.58 -10.17 -12.02
C PRO A 132 -8.26 -9.41 -11.81
N TYR A 133 -7.84 -9.32 -10.54
CA TYR A 133 -6.52 -8.83 -10.11
C TYR A 133 -5.85 -9.92 -9.30
N THR A 134 -4.63 -10.30 -9.63
CA THR A 134 -3.93 -11.40 -8.96
C THR A 134 -2.60 -10.92 -8.39
N TYR A 135 -2.32 -11.33 -7.15
CA TYR A 135 -1.12 -10.99 -6.40
C TYR A 135 -0.46 -12.25 -5.86
N ASP A 136 0.86 -12.30 -5.85
CA ASP A 136 1.62 -13.24 -5.04
C ASP A 136 1.73 -12.67 -3.63
N VAL A 137 1.08 -13.33 -2.69
CA VAL A 137 1.10 -12.96 -1.27
C VAL A 137 1.67 -14.08 -0.41
N SER A 138 2.61 -14.86 -0.97
CA SER A 138 3.24 -15.99 -0.29
C SER A 138 3.99 -15.57 0.98
N ASN A 139 4.39 -14.31 1.07
CA ASN A 139 4.96 -13.71 2.28
C ASN A 139 4.00 -13.71 3.48
N LEU A 140 2.68 -13.79 3.27
CA LEU A 140 1.69 -13.89 4.33
C LEU A 140 1.70 -15.25 5.04
N TYR A 141 2.30 -16.28 4.44
CA TYR A 141 2.38 -17.61 5.04
C TYR A 141 2.94 -17.56 6.46
N SER A 142 4.05 -16.89 6.69
CA SER A 142 4.66 -16.77 8.00
C SER A 142 3.76 -16.04 9.02
N ILE A 143 2.99 -15.06 8.58
CA ILE A 143 2.03 -14.32 9.41
C ILE A 143 0.87 -15.25 9.81
N PHE A 144 0.32 -15.98 8.84
CA PHE A 144 -0.82 -16.88 9.07
C PHE A 144 -0.48 -18.03 10.02
N HIS A 145 0.78 -18.51 10.01
CA HIS A 145 1.25 -19.60 10.86
C HIS A 145 1.92 -19.14 12.15
N ASP A 146 1.98 -17.84 12.41
CA ASP A 146 2.59 -17.31 13.63
C ASP A 146 1.64 -17.47 14.84
N THR A 147 1.91 -18.45 15.68
CA THR A 147 1.09 -18.75 16.87
C THR A 147 1.15 -17.62 17.90
N THR A 148 2.27 -16.92 18.02
CA THR A 148 2.42 -15.78 18.95
C THR A 148 1.58 -14.61 18.48
N LEU A 149 1.64 -14.26 17.19
CA LEU A 149 0.78 -13.23 16.61
C LEU A 149 -0.69 -13.58 16.80
N ARG A 150 -1.08 -14.81 16.46
CA ARG A 150 -2.46 -15.31 16.58
C ARG A 150 -2.96 -15.40 18.04
N SER A 151 -2.08 -15.46 19.02
CA SER A 151 -2.48 -15.36 20.42
C SER A 151 -2.85 -13.94 20.86
N MET A 152 -2.30 -12.92 20.18
CA MET A 152 -2.53 -11.49 20.48
C MET A 152 -3.60 -10.86 19.59
N TYR A 153 -3.71 -11.32 18.34
CA TYR A 153 -4.58 -10.73 17.32
C TYR A 153 -5.43 -11.77 16.62
N ASP A 154 -6.64 -11.36 16.27
CA ASP A 154 -7.45 -12.00 15.25
C ASP A 154 -7.08 -11.40 13.89
N LEU A 155 -6.94 -12.25 12.87
CA LEU A 155 -6.58 -11.82 11.52
C LEU A 155 -7.83 -11.67 10.66
N TYR A 156 -7.97 -10.51 10.03
CA TYR A 156 -9.07 -10.18 9.13
C TYR A 156 -8.54 -9.79 7.77
N MET A 157 -9.25 -10.16 6.72
CA MET A 157 -9.04 -9.59 5.39
C MET A 157 -10.08 -8.52 5.15
N GLU A 158 -9.63 -7.36 4.69
CA GLU A 158 -10.48 -6.25 4.27
C GLU A 158 -10.37 -6.07 2.75
N LEU A 159 -11.50 -5.94 2.07
CA LEU A 159 -11.58 -5.59 0.65
C LEU A 159 -12.27 -4.25 0.54
N ASP A 160 -11.58 -3.29 -0.08
CA ASP A 160 -12.07 -1.94 -0.33
C ASP A 160 -12.19 -1.69 -1.82
N VAL A 161 -13.26 -1.04 -2.22
CA VAL A 161 -13.41 -0.40 -3.54
C VAL A 161 -14.27 0.84 -3.40
N PHE A 162 -13.62 2.00 -3.55
CA PHE A 162 -14.34 3.26 -3.59
C PHE A 162 -15.11 3.39 -4.91
N GLY A 163 -16.30 3.95 -4.88
CA GLY A 163 -17.08 4.22 -6.09
C GLY A 163 -18.15 5.27 -5.86
N VAL A 164 -18.61 5.89 -6.95
CA VAL A 164 -19.71 6.87 -6.96
C VAL A 164 -20.58 6.69 -8.21
N PRO A 165 -21.91 6.73 -8.10
CA PRO A 165 -22.82 6.37 -9.19
C PRO A 165 -23.08 7.50 -10.20
N TYR A 166 -22.57 8.69 -9.97
CA TYR A 166 -23.04 9.92 -10.64
C TYR A 166 -23.08 9.86 -12.17
N ALA A 167 -22.00 9.43 -12.80
CA ALA A 167 -21.94 9.31 -14.26
C ALA A 167 -22.78 8.12 -14.75
N ALA A 168 -22.73 6.99 -14.08
CA ALA A 168 -23.44 5.78 -14.48
C ALA A 168 -24.97 5.95 -14.43
N GLN A 169 -25.50 6.77 -13.53
CA GLN A 169 -26.94 7.03 -13.46
C GLN A 169 -27.54 7.57 -14.77
N THR A 170 -26.73 8.28 -15.56
CA THR A 170 -27.14 8.82 -16.85
C THR A 170 -26.56 8.05 -18.04
N GLN A 171 -25.41 7.41 -17.89
CA GLN A 171 -24.67 6.77 -18.98
C GLN A 171 -24.94 5.26 -19.12
N VAL A 172 -25.42 4.61 -18.04
CA VAL A 172 -25.59 3.16 -18.00
C VAL A 172 -27.05 2.81 -17.78
N SER A 173 -27.65 2.10 -18.74
CA SER A 173 -29.03 1.64 -18.65
C SER A 173 -29.27 0.83 -17.37
N GLY A 174 -30.34 1.14 -16.64
CA GLY A 174 -30.71 0.49 -15.38
C GLY A 174 -29.91 0.95 -14.17
N CYS A 175 -29.24 2.13 -14.22
CA CYS A 175 -28.53 2.73 -13.10
C CYS A 175 -29.21 4.00 -12.52
N ALA A 176 -30.26 4.50 -13.15
CA ALA A 176 -30.98 5.67 -12.63
C ALA A 176 -31.43 5.46 -11.17
N ASN A 177 -31.08 6.41 -10.29
CA ASN A 177 -31.39 6.40 -8.86
C ASN A 177 -30.78 5.23 -8.04
N ARG A 178 -29.83 4.48 -8.59
CA ARG A 178 -29.09 3.45 -7.85
C ARG A 178 -27.84 4.02 -7.21
N ILE A 179 -27.46 3.45 -6.07
CA ILE A 179 -26.26 3.83 -5.30
C ILE A 179 -25.30 2.67 -5.10
N ASP A 180 -25.62 1.46 -5.57
CA ASP A 180 -24.70 0.33 -5.61
C ASP A 180 -23.71 0.51 -6.78
N VAL A 181 -22.44 0.44 -6.49
CA VAL A 181 -21.37 0.82 -7.44
C VAL A 181 -20.62 -0.36 -8.02
N PHE A 182 -20.24 -1.33 -7.17
CA PHE A 182 -19.50 -2.52 -7.55
C PHE A 182 -19.96 -3.75 -6.78
N SER A 183 -19.63 -4.94 -7.31
CA SER A 183 -19.60 -6.19 -6.55
C SER A 183 -18.16 -6.69 -6.51
N GLY A 184 -17.73 -7.23 -5.37
CA GLY A 184 -16.34 -7.67 -5.17
C GLY A 184 -16.24 -9.01 -4.49
N THR A 185 -15.28 -9.82 -4.97
CA THR A 185 -14.93 -11.14 -4.43
C THR A 185 -13.44 -11.20 -4.14
N LEU A 186 -13.06 -11.74 -2.98
CA LEU A 186 -11.67 -11.98 -2.57
C LEU A 186 -11.47 -13.48 -2.32
N THR A 187 -10.53 -14.07 -3.07
CA THR A 187 -10.24 -15.52 -3.03
C THR A 187 -8.74 -15.74 -2.88
N PHE A 188 -8.35 -16.66 -2.00
CA PHE A 188 -6.99 -17.19 -1.93
C PHE A 188 -6.87 -18.54 -2.63
N PHE A 189 -5.75 -18.73 -3.33
CA PHE A 189 -5.32 -19.99 -3.90
C PHE A 189 -4.02 -20.40 -3.23
N SER A 190 -4.03 -21.51 -2.54
CA SER A 190 -2.88 -21.99 -1.77
C SER A 190 -2.38 -23.31 -2.35
N THR A 191 -1.09 -23.39 -2.68
CA THR A 191 -0.50 -24.56 -3.36
C THR A 191 0.70 -25.06 -2.55
N ASP A 192 0.72 -26.38 -2.32
CA ASP A 192 1.89 -27.05 -1.77
C ASP A 192 2.92 -27.27 -2.89
N THR A 193 3.98 -26.53 -2.83
CA THR A 193 5.08 -26.64 -3.81
C THR A 193 6.29 -27.41 -3.27
N GLY A 194 6.20 -27.89 -2.01
CA GLY A 194 7.37 -28.43 -1.27
C GLY A 194 8.45 -27.39 -0.97
N ALA A 195 8.21 -26.11 -1.30
CA ALA A 195 9.15 -25.03 -1.00
C ALA A 195 9.14 -24.72 0.50
N THR A 196 10.32 -24.46 1.05
CA THR A 196 10.45 -23.94 2.41
C THR A 196 10.00 -22.48 2.42
N PRO A 197 9.03 -22.10 3.26
CA PRO A 197 8.63 -20.72 3.39
C PRO A 197 9.78 -19.82 3.84
N THR A 198 9.72 -18.55 3.49
CA THR A 198 10.67 -17.57 4.01
C THR A 198 10.58 -17.54 5.55
N ASP A 199 11.70 -17.75 6.22
CA ASP A 199 11.78 -17.72 7.68
C ASP A 199 11.72 -16.27 8.18
N THR A 200 10.51 -15.76 8.36
CA THR A 200 10.24 -14.45 8.94
C THR A 200 9.33 -14.61 10.13
N ASN A 201 9.64 -13.89 11.21
CA ASN A 201 8.87 -13.91 12.46
C ASN A 201 8.58 -12.50 12.99
N SER A 202 8.74 -11.48 12.14
CA SER A 202 8.48 -10.09 12.50
C SER A 202 7.72 -9.40 11.37
N ILE A 203 6.70 -8.62 11.75
CA ILE A 203 5.94 -7.77 10.84
C ILE A 203 5.80 -6.38 11.44
N VAL A 204 6.11 -5.38 10.65
CA VAL A 204 6.11 -3.96 11.05
C VAL A 204 5.24 -3.17 10.08
N PRO A 205 3.99 -2.85 10.41
CA PRO A 205 3.22 -1.84 9.69
C PRO A 205 3.85 -0.47 9.90
N ILE A 206 4.30 0.19 8.84
CA ILE A 206 4.95 1.52 8.93
C ILE A 206 3.97 2.60 8.50
N LEU A 207 3.36 2.44 7.35
CA LEU A 207 2.30 3.31 6.82
C LEU A 207 1.22 2.44 6.18
N SER A 208 -0.04 2.68 6.50
CA SER A 208 -1.16 2.00 5.89
C SER A 208 -2.10 3.02 5.27
N TYR A 209 -2.11 3.09 3.93
CA TYR A 209 -3.01 3.91 3.15
C TYR A 209 -3.00 5.39 3.58
N ASN A 210 -1.82 5.99 3.59
CA ASN A 210 -1.65 7.40 3.95
C ASN A 210 -1.35 8.26 2.73
N THR A 211 -1.87 9.47 2.69
CA THR A 211 -1.47 10.43 1.67
C THR A 211 -0.03 10.87 1.89
N LEU A 212 0.80 10.73 0.84
CA LEU A 212 2.18 11.24 0.83
C LEU A 212 2.20 12.77 0.87
N ASN A 213 1.37 13.37 0.05
CA ASN A 213 1.10 14.80 0.01
C ASN A 213 -0.29 15.09 0.59
N ASN A 214 -0.52 16.35 0.91
CA ASN A 214 -1.82 16.80 1.36
C ASN A 214 -2.49 17.58 0.22
N TYR A 215 -3.77 17.38 0.00
CA TYR A 215 -4.60 18.15 -0.92
C TYR A 215 -4.40 19.67 -0.82
N ASN A 216 -4.00 20.15 0.33
CA ASN A 216 -3.96 21.57 0.65
C ASN A 216 -2.53 22.17 0.66
N ASN A 217 -1.47 21.41 0.43
CA ASN A 217 -0.12 21.91 0.70
C ASN A 217 0.98 21.29 -0.17
N THR A 218 0.74 21.03 -1.45
CA THR A 218 1.77 20.44 -2.32
C THR A 218 1.92 21.17 -3.66
N ASP A 219 1.65 22.49 -3.63
CA ASP A 219 1.78 23.35 -4.81
C ASP A 219 3.23 23.77 -5.06
N VAL A 220 4.15 23.33 -4.24
CA VAL A 220 5.56 23.68 -4.31
C VAL A 220 6.42 22.45 -4.57
N THR A 221 7.34 22.55 -5.51
CA THR A 221 8.33 21.50 -5.79
C THR A 221 9.11 21.12 -4.53
N GLY A 222 9.20 19.82 -4.24
CA GLY A 222 9.92 19.29 -3.08
C GLY A 222 9.04 19.05 -1.86
N GLU A 223 7.79 19.49 -1.85
CA GLU A 223 6.87 19.29 -0.71
C GLU A 223 6.16 17.92 -0.73
N THR A 224 6.21 17.18 -1.84
CA THR A 224 5.66 15.83 -1.93
C THR A 224 6.62 14.84 -1.27
N VAL A 225 6.60 14.82 0.05
CA VAL A 225 7.47 14.02 0.90
C VAL A 225 6.75 13.57 2.16
N ARG A 226 7.04 12.34 2.60
CA ARG A 226 6.63 11.85 3.91
C ARG A 226 7.81 11.22 4.64
N ILE A 227 7.94 11.56 5.90
CA ILE A 227 8.96 11.03 6.79
C ILE A 227 8.24 10.41 7.99
N VAL A 228 8.56 9.14 8.26
CA VAL A 228 8.01 8.39 9.38
C VAL A 228 9.15 7.81 10.18
N THR A 229 9.14 8.02 11.49
CA THR A 229 10.03 7.32 12.42
C THR A 229 9.32 6.09 12.96
N PHE A 230 10.02 4.96 12.97
CA PHE A 230 9.56 3.72 13.59
C PHE A 230 10.65 3.16 14.51
N ASN A 231 10.23 2.51 15.59
CA ASN A 231 11.15 1.94 16.56
C ASN A 231 11.15 0.42 16.47
N LEU A 232 12.32 -0.18 16.39
CA LEU A 232 12.52 -1.62 16.45
C LEU A 232 12.99 -1.98 17.87
N PRO A 233 12.23 -2.79 18.62
CA PRO A 233 12.66 -3.21 19.96
C PRO A 233 13.88 -4.14 19.91
N ASP A 234 14.04 -4.87 18.82
CA ASP A 234 15.09 -5.85 18.58
C ASP A 234 15.67 -5.69 17.16
N PRO A 235 16.92 -6.10 16.91
CA PRO A 235 17.47 -6.13 15.56
C PRO A 235 16.66 -7.05 14.64
N ILE A 236 16.50 -6.64 13.40
CA ILE A 236 15.83 -7.39 12.35
C ILE A 236 16.85 -7.76 11.26
N THR A 237 16.95 -9.04 10.94
CA THR A 237 17.72 -9.54 9.80
C THR A 237 16.81 -9.81 8.61
N ASN A 238 17.36 -9.68 7.39
CA ASN A 238 16.62 -9.84 6.14
C ASN A 238 15.33 -9.00 6.11
N ALA A 239 15.44 -7.74 6.51
CA ALA A 239 14.32 -6.80 6.56
C ALA A 239 13.84 -6.51 5.13
N ARG A 240 12.74 -7.12 4.72
CA ARG A 240 12.10 -6.97 3.41
C ARG A 240 10.96 -5.96 3.53
N PHE A 241 11.07 -4.89 2.79
CA PHE A 241 10.07 -3.81 2.73
C PHE A 241 9.19 -3.96 1.52
N PHE A 242 7.91 -3.65 1.70
CA PHE A 242 6.88 -3.65 0.67
C PHE A 242 6.31 -2.25 0.56
N VAL A 243 6.38 -1.66 -0.64
CA VAL A 243 5.99 -0.27 -0.91
C VAL A 243 4.95 -0.24 -2.01
N ILE A 244 3.80 0.37 -1.74
CA ILE A 244 2.73 0.60 -2.70
C ILE A 244 2.47 2.10 -2.75
N SER A 245 2.64 2.72 -3.92
CA SER A 245 2.28 4.12 -4.12
C SER A 245 1.58 4.35 -5.45
N THR A 246 0.60 5.25 -5.44
CA THR A 246 -0.16 5.66 -6.64
C THR A 246 -0.47 7.14 -6.59
N PRO A 247 -0.11 7.93 -7.64
CA PRO A 247 -0.57 9.29 -7.81
C PRO A 247 -1.97 9.31 -8.45
N HIS A 248 -2.78 10.25 -8.02
CA HIS A 248 -4.15 10.50 -8.48
C HIS A 248 -4.38 11.99 -8.67
N GLY A 249 -5.31 12.36 -9.55
CA GLY A 249 -5.68 13.73 -9.86
C GLY A 249 -5.51 14.03 -11.33
N ALA A 250 -6.60 13.80 -12.10
CA ALA A 250 -6.65 13.95 -13.56
C ALA A 250 -6.93 15.41 -14.01
N ASN A 251 -7.34 16.31 -13.09
CA ASN A 251 -7.64 17.70 -13.41
C ASN A 251 -6.38 18.47 -13.80
N SER A 252 -6.58 19.62 -14.42
CA SER A 252 -5.48 20.53 -14.76
C SER A 252 -4.64 20.85 -13.51
N GLY A 253 -3.34 20.59 -13.58
CA GLY A 253 -2.43 20.72 -12.45
C GLY A 253 -2.27 19.48 -11.58
N GLY A 254 -2.99 18.40 -11.85
CA GLY A 254 -2.82 17.10 -11.18
C GLY A 254 -1.66 16.28 -11.75
N GLU A 255 -1.20 15.30 -10.96
CA GLU A 255 -0.01 14.48 -11.25
C GLU A 255 -0.35 13.05 -11.71
N GLU A 256 -1.61 12.72 -11.96
CA GLU A 256 -2.05 11.37 -12.29
C GLU A 256 -1.39 10.81 -13.56
N TYR A 257 -1.24 11.66 -14.57
CA TYR A 257 -0.66 11.29 -15.86
C TYR A 257 0.77 11.80 -16.07
N ILE A 258 1.40 12.35 -15.04
CA ILE A 258 2.77 12.83 -15.09
C ILE A 258 3.66 11.83 -14.37
N ARG A 259 4.55 11.17 -15.12
CA ARG A 259 5.45 10.16 -14.55
C ARG A 259 6.62 10.83 -13.84
N ARG A 260 6.66 10.67 -12.51
CA ARG A 260 7.71 11.23 -11.64
C ARG A 260 8.57 10.15 -11.04
N GLN A 261 9.83 10.45 -10.83
CA GLN A 261 10.75 9.58 -10.11
C GLN A 261 10.43 9.61 -8.62
N ASN A 262 10.24 8.44 -8.04
CA ASN A 262 10.01 8.21 -6.62
C ASN A 262 11.31 7.73 -5.97
N TYR A 263 11.57 8.16 -4.75
CA TYR A 263 12.73 7.77 -3.96
C TYR A 263 12.30 7.36 -2.56
N THR A 264 12.85 6.24 -2.09
CA THR A 264 12.68 5.78 -0.71
C THR A 264 14.02 5.70 -0.03
N TYR A 265 14.08 6.15 1.21
CA TYR A 265 15.27 6.16 2.05
C TYR A 265 14.95 5.50 3.39
N ILE A 266 15.92 4.76 3.92
CA ILE A 266 15.95 4.30 5.32
C ILE A 266 17.19 4.92 5.95
N ASP A 267 17.00 5.65 7.06
CA ASP A 267 18.07 6.35 7.79
C ASP A 267 18.95 7.21 6.87
N ASP A 268 18.29 7.99 5.99
CA ASP A 268 18.88 8.84 4.97
C ASP A 268 19.66 8.10 3.84
N VAL A 269 19.71 6.77 3.87
CA VAL A 269 20.30 5.97 2.78
C VAL A 269 19.22 5.65 1.76
N GLN A 270 19.47 5.97 0.48
CA GLN A 270 18.54 5.64 -0.60
C GLN A 270 18.52 4.11 -0.84
N VAL A 271 17.34 3.50 -0.71
CA VAL A 271 17.15 2.04 -0.80
C VAL A 271 16.28 1.62 -1.99
N LEU A 272 15.45 2.53 -2.50
CA LEU A 272 14.58 2.24 -3.65
C LEU A 272 14.40 3.52 -4.48
N THR A 273 14.44 3.35 -5.80
CA THR A 273 14.06 4.39 -6.75
C THR A 273 13.31 3.77 -7.93
N TYR A 274 12.25 4.43 -8.38
CA TYR A 274 11.46 3.97 -9.53
C TYR A 274 10.62 5.12 -10.10
N THR A 275 10.21 4.93 -11.36
CA THR A 275 9.19 5.77 -12.02
C THR A 275 7.97 4.89 -12.26
N PRO A 276 6.77 5.23 -11.73
CA PRO A 276 5.54 4.45 -11.94
C PRO A 276 5.17 4.35 -13.42
N GLY A 277 4.32 3.37 -13.75
CA GLY A 277 3.82 3.17 -15.10
C GLY A 277 4.89 2.76 -16.09
N GLY A 278 4.84 3.31 -17.29
CA GLY A 278 5.76 2.96 -18.37
C GLY A 278 5.47 1.59 -18.99
N ILE A 279 4.23 1.17 -18.92
CA ILE A 279 3.73 -0.07 -19.53
C ILE A 279 2.60 0.23 -20.51
N SER A 280 2.35 -0.68 -21.45
CA SER A 280 1.17 -0.58 -22.31
C SER A 280 -0.09 -0.95 -21.52
N CYS A 281 -1.13 -0.13 -21.64
CA CYS A 281 -2.45 -0.46 -21.09
C CYS A 281 -3.32 -1.29 -22.05
N GLU A 282 -2.86 -1.58 -23.28
CA GLU A 282 -3.63 -2.39 -24.25
C GLU A 282 -4.09 -3.75 -23.74
N PRO A 283 -3.33 -4.51 -22.93
CA PRO A 283 -3.81 -5.77 -22.36
C PRO A 283 -5.09 -5.63 -21.51
N TYR A 284 -5.35 -4.44 -20.98
CA TYR A 284 -6.50 -4.17 -20.12
C TYR A 284 -7.67 -3.52 -20.88
N ARG A 285 -7.50 -3.18 -22.16
CA ARG A 285 -8.55 -2.63 -23.04
C ARG A 285 -9.83 -3.45 -23.02
N VAL A 286 -9.70 -4.77 -22.99
CA VAL A 286 -10.83 -5.71 -22.98
C VAL A 286 -11.79 -5.47 -21.80
N TYR A 287 -11.28 -5.01 -20.65
CA TYR A 287 -12.09 -4.72 -19.47
C TYR A 287 -12.69 -3.31 -19.51
N ASN A 288 -12.17 -2.39 -20.31
CA ASN A 288 -12.63 -1.01 -20.41
C ASN A 288 -13.79 -0.91 -21.40
N THR A 289 -14.92 -1.51 -21.04
CA THR A 289 -16.10 -1.66 -21.91
C THR A 289 -16.96 -0.40 -22.00
N GLN A 290 -16.78 0.57 -21.10
CA GLN A 290 -17.38 1.90 -21.21
C GLN A 290 -16.48 2.79 -22.06
N GLY A 291 -17.07 3.57 -22.98
CA GLY A 291 -16.32 4.55 -23.76
C GLY A 291 -15.71 5.64 -22.87
N ASN A 292 -14.43 5.92 -23.06
CA ASN A 292 -13.68 6.98 -22.36
C ASN A 292 -12.55 7.51 -23.28
N GLY A 293 -12.00 8.65 -22.92
CA GLY A 293 -10.94 9.30 -23.72
C GLY A 293 -9.57 8.64 -23.65
N ILE A 294 -9.31 7.76 -22.65
CA ILE A 294 -8.01 7.15 -22.45
C ILE A 294 -7.70 6.12 -23.54
N TYR A 295 -8.64 5.18 -23.79
CA TYR A 295 -8.40 4.10 -24.75
C TYR A 295 -8.64 4.50 -26.20
N GLY A 296 -9.60 5.35 -26.49
CA GLY A 296 -9.99 5.72 -27.85
C GLY A 296 -10.55 4.52 -28.64
N SER A 297 -10.80 4.72 -29.94
CA SER A 297 -11.38 3.71 -30.83
C SER A 297 -10.35 2.70 -31.39
N THR A 298 -9.07 3.06 -31.40
CA THR A 298 -7.98 2.26 -31.97
C THR A 298 -6.90 2.00 -30.92
N PRO A 299 -6.22 0.84 -30.97
CA PRO A 299 -5.07 0.58 -30.12
C PRO A 299 -3.98 1.66 -30.25
N LYS A 300 -3.39 2.02 -29.12
CA LYS A 300 -2.26 2.95 -29.05
C LYS A 300 -0.95 2.18 -29.12
N THR A 301 0.11 2.82 -29.61
CA THR A 301 1.45 2.24 -29.59
C THR A 301 2.00 2.12 -28.17
N PHE A 302 3.02 1.30 -27.97
CA PHE A 302 3.72 1.22 -26.69
C PHE A 302 4.27 2.57 -26.26
N ALA A 303 4.87 3.33 -27.19
CA ALA A 303 5.41 4.66 -26.92
C ALA A 303 4.32 5.66 -26.45
N ASP A 304 3.15 5.63 -27.08
CA ASP A 304 2.02 6.47 -26.69
C ASP A 304 1.59 6.16 -25.25
N TRP A 305 1.46 4.87 -24.89
CA TRP A 305 1.07 4.48 -23.54
C TRP A 305 2.12 4.86 -22.49
N THR A 306 3.39 4.61 -22.77
CA THR A 306 4.46 4.80 -21.79
C THR A 306 4.86 6.26 -21.56
N SER A 307 4.38 7.17 -22.41
CA SER A 307 4.72 8.60 -22.31
C SER A 307 4.03 9.31 -21.13
N TRP A 308 2.88 8.82 -20.65
CA TRP A 308 2.04 9.61 -19.74
C TRP A 308 1.37 8.82 -18.61
N ASN A 309 1.33 7.48 -18.58
CA ASN A 309 0.58 6.76 -17.58
C ASN A 309 1.41 6.39 -16.34
N ASN A 310 0.83 6.47 -15.17
CA ASN A 310 1.37 5.95 -13.91
C ASN A 310 0.80 4.57 -13.55
N TRP A 311 -0.36 4.24 -14.06
CA TRP A 311 -1.09 2.98 -13.90
C TRP A 311 -2.09 2.80 -15.05
N CYS A 312 -2.67 1.61 -15.18
CA CYS A 312 -3.67 1.31 -16.21
C CYS A 312 -5.01 0.95 -15.56
N PRO A 313 -6.14 1.52 -16.02
CA PRO A 313 -7.46 1.07 -15.63
C PRO A 313 -7.65 -0.42 -15.97
N GLY A 314 -7.97 -1.23 -14.96
CA GLY A 314 -8.08 -2.68 -15.07
C GLY A 314 -6.84 -3.46 -14.65
N ASN A 315 -5.78 -2.78 -14.17
CA ASN A 315 -4.55 -3.43 -13.71
C ASN A 315 -4.37 -3.36 -12.20
N SER A 316 -3.60 -4.31 -11.68
CA SER A 316 -3.05 -4.26 -10.33
C SER A 316 -1.91 -3.24 -10.25
N VAL A 317 -1.81 -2.55 -9.12
CA VAL A 317 -0.67 -1.68 -8.80
C VAL A 317 0.50 -2.53 -8.31
N PRO A 318 1.71 -2.37 -8.85
CA PRO A 318 2.86 -3.15 -8.42
C PRO A 318 3.21 -2.90 -6.96
N ILE A 319 3.39 -3.98 -6.19
CA ILE A 319 4.05 -3.94 -4.89
C ILE A 319 5.55 -3.95 -5.14
N ARG A 320 6.25 -2.90 -4.74
CA ARG A 320 7.71 -2.77 -4.90
C ARG A 320 8.40 -3.21 -3.64
N GLU A 321 9.51 -3.90 -3.82
CA GLU A 321 10.21 -4.52 -2.71
C GLU A 321 11.69 -4.14 -2.72
N PHE A 322 12.26 -4.05 -1.52
CA PHE A 322 13.69 -4.01 -1.30
C PHE A 322 14.03 -4.71 0.02
N THR A 323 15.25 -5.18 0.17
CA THR A 323 15.71 -5.90 1.36
C THR A 323 16.95 -5.23 1.93
N LEU A 324 16.97 -5.04 3.24
CA LEU A 324 18.15 -4.67 4.00
C LEU A 324 18.64 -5.88 4.78
N PRO A 325 19.93 -6.21 4.73
CA PRO A 325 20.46 -7.39 5.40
C PRO A 325 20.26 -7.34 6.92
N ASN A 326 20.42 -6.16 7.52
CA ASN A 326 20.28 -5.94 8.94
C ASN A 326 19.74 -4.55 9.24
N LEU A 327 18.82 -4.48 10.20
CA LEU A 327 18.43 -3.24 10.90
C LEU A 327 18.70 -3.44 12.40
N THR A 328 19.29 -2.44 13.04
CA THR A 328 19.60 -2.47 14.48
C THR A 328 18.33 -2.32 15.31
N ALA A 329 18.39 -2.60 16.60
CA ALA A 329 17.37 -2.12 17.53
C ALA A 329 17.46 -0.59 17.65
N GLY A 330 16.31 0.06 17.89
CA GLY A 330 16.23 1.52 18.06
C GLY A 330 15.34 2.20 17.02
N ASN A 331 15.49 3.51 16.92
CA ASN A 331 14.71 4.34 16.00
C ASN A 331 15.31 4.33 14.60
N HIS A 332 14.45 4.14 13.63
CA HIS A 332 14.74 4.25 12.20
C HIS A 332 13.81 5.26 11.55
N THR A 333 14.26 5.85 10.45
CA THR A 333 13.45 6.76 9.64
C THR A 333 13.20 6.17 8.27
N LEU A 334 11.93 6.18 7.85
CA LEU A 334 11.53 5.96 6.46
C LEU A 334 11.19 7.33 5.87
N LYS A 335 11.81 7.68 4.74
CA LYS A 335 11.43 8.84 3.93
C LYS A 335 11.06 8.38 2.52
N HIS A 336 9.88 8.78 2.06
CA HIS A 336 9.45 8.61 0.68
C HIS A 336 9.17 9.97 0.07
N THR A 337 9.70 10.25 -1.13
CA THR A 337 9.57 11.56 -1.77
C THR A 337 9.45 11.46 -3.28
N ILE A 338 8.72 12.40 -3.85
CA ILE A 338 8.60 12.66 -5.28
C ILE A 338 8.99 14.13 -5.51
N PRO A 339 10.28 14.47 -5.55
CA PRO A 339 10.76 15.84 -5.39
C PRO A 339 10.36 16.79 -6.52
N THR A 340 9.95 16.28 -7.66
CA THR A 340 9.52 17.08 -8.83
C THR A 340 8.01 17.14 -9.02
N ALA A 341 7.22 16.46 -8.16
CA ALA A 341 5.76 16.53 -8.23
C ALA A 341 5.24 17.86 -7.69
N VAL A 342 4.23 18.39 -8.35
CA VAL A 342 3.53 19.63 -7.98
C VAL A 342 2.04 19.44 -8.21
N PHE A 343 1.25 19.41 -7.14
CA PHE A 343 -0.21 19.29 -7.22
C PHE A 343 -0.83 20.70 -7.18
N ASN A 344 -0.80 21.38 -8.33
CA ASN A 344 -1.31 22.74 -8.44
C ASN A 344 -2.80 22.84 -8.08
N GLN A 345 -3.15 23.87 -7.34
CA GLN A 345 -4.54 24.14 -6.95
C GLN A 345 -5.18 22.95 -6.21
N GLN A 346 -4.39 22.19 -5.47
CA GLN A 346 -4.86 21.06 -4.68
C GLN A 346 -5.49 19.92 -5.52
N GLN A 347 -5.03 19.75 -6.75
CA GLN A 347 -5.56 18.78 -7.70
C GLN A 347 -4.86 17.43 -7.59
N GLY A 348 -5.26 16.63 -6.62
CA GLY A 348 -4.82 15.25 -6.50
C GLY A 348 -3.95 14.95 -5.28
N TYR A 349 -3.54 13.70 -5.19
CA TYR A 349 -2.81 13.16 -4.05
C TYR A 349 -2.00 11.93 -4.46
N VAL A 350 -1.06 11.52 -3.61
CA VAL A 350 -0.35 10.23 -3.73
C VAL A 350 -0.68 9.38 -2.51
N MET A 351 -1.23 8.18 -2.74
CA MET A 351 -1.46 7.21 -1.68
C MET A 351 -0.25 6.31 -1.51
N LEU A 352 0.21 6.18 -0.26
CA LEU A 352 1.39 5.41 0.11
C LEU A 352 1.06 4.40 1.22
N SER A 353 1.49 3.16 1.02
CA SER A 353 1.54 2.13 2.05
C SER A 353 2.93 1.53 2.10
N VAL A 354 3.44 1.28 3.31
CA VAL A 354 4.72 0.64 3.55
C VAL A 354 4.62 -0.28 4.76
N TYR A 355 5.04 -1.53 4.59
CA TYR A 355 5.27 -2.44 5.70
C TYR A 355 6.58 -3.20 5.51
N MET A 356 7.07 -3.79 6.58
CA MET A 356 8.30 -4.58 6.59
C MET A 356 8.04 -5.95 7.22
N GLN A 357 8.71 -6.96 6.70
CA GLN A 357 8.85 -8.28 7.31
C GLN A 357 10.33 -8.63 7.45
N GLY A 358 10.66 -9.42 8.46
CA GLY A 358 12.03 -9.88 8.66
C GLY A 358 12.13 -10.89 9.78
N LYS A 359 13.36 -11.22 10.18
CA LYS A 359 13.63 -12.14 11.27
C LYS A 359 14.21 -11.40 12.46
N SER A 360 13.51 -11.49 13.60
CA SER A 360 14.01 -11.06 14.91
C SER A 360 14.52 -12.25 15.71
N ASN A 361 15.49 -12.04 16.58
CA ASN A 361 15.99 -13.06 17.49
C ASN A 361 15.06 -13.33 18.69
N THR A 362 14.10 -12.43 18.93
CA THR A 362 13.06 -12.62 19.94
C THR A 362 11.77 -13.05 19.27
N ALA A 363 10.96 -13.89 19.96
CA ALA A 363 9.62 -14.22 19.51
C ALA A 363 8.82 -12.92 19.31
N LEU A 364 8.03 -12.87 18.22
CA LEU A 364 7.27 -11.72 17.78
C LEU A 364 6.72 -10.88 18.93
N ASN A 365 7.36 -9.76 19.15
CA ASN A 365 6.77 -8.68 19.91
C ASN A 365 6.35 -7.62 18.87
N ILE A 366 5.07 -7.63 18.47
CA ILE A 366 4.46 -6.41 17.94
C ILE A 366 4.31 -5.48 19.14
N LYS A 367 5.44 -5.05 19.71
CA LYS A 367 5.45 -3.93 20.63
C LYS A 367 4.96 -2.73 19.83
N GLU A 368 4.20 -1.88 20.49
CA GLU A 368 3.71 -0.63 19.92
C GLU A 368 4.82 0.06 19.12
N ILE A 369 4.77 -0.08 17.80
CA ILE A 369 5.63 0.70 16.93
C ILE A 369 4.98 2.07 16.89
N LYS A 370 5.51 2.98 17.69
CA LYS A 370 5.14 4.39 17.59
C LYS A 370 5.67 4.89 16.26
N THR A 371 4.80 5.00 15.30
CA THR A 371 5.10 5.71 14.06
C THR A 371 4.78 7.17 14.28
N VAL A 372 5.77 8.02 14.12
CA VAL A 372 5.58 9.47 14.14
C VAL A 372 5.71 10.00 12.73
N ASP A 373 4.62 10.54 12.25
CA ASP A 373 4.51 11.16 10.94
C ASP A 373 4.94 12.62 11.02
N VAL A 374 6.12 12.92 10.46
CA VAL A 374 6.67 14.28 10.43
C VAL A 374 7.13 14.63 9.03
N ASN A 375 6.62 15.69 8.48
CA ASN A 375 7.08 16.25 7.21
C ASN A 375 8.03 17.42 7.46
N ILE A 376 9.20 17.40 6.83
CA ILE A 376 10.24 18.43 6.93
C ILE A 376 10.57 18.90 5.53
N TYR A 377 10.24 20.13 5.21
CA TYR A 377 10.32 20.67 3.85
C TYR A 377 10.47 22.20 3.83
N PRO A 378 11.03 22.74 2.72
CA PRO A 378 11.76 22.07 1.66
C PRO A 378 13.11 21.54 2.13
N ASN A 379 13.60 20.46 1.52
CA ASN A 379 14.95 19.94 1.72
C ASN A 379 15.48 19.34 0.40
N PRO A 380 16.42 19.99 -0.31
CA PRO A 380 17.23 21.15 0.11
C PRO A 380 16.47 22.46 0.26
N THR A 381 16.98 23.33 1.13
CA THR A 381 16.41 24.66 1.41
C THR A 381 17.38 25.80 1.12
N ALA A 382 16.85 26.98 0.76
CA ALA A 382 17.62 28.21 0.72
C ALA A 382 17.62 28.91 2.08
N ASP A 383 16.47 29.11 2.72
CA ASP A 383 16.36 29.93 3.91
C ASP A 383 15.59 29.27 5.06
N PHE A 384 14.50 28.57 4.77
CA PHE A 384 13.61 28.07 5.81
C PHE A 384 13.30 26.61 5.64
N VAL A 385 13.07 25.92 6.77
CA VAL A 385 12.52 24.56 6.81
C VAL A 385 11.28 24.56 7.68
N ASN A 386 10.19 23.99 7.17
CA ASN A 386 8.98 23.77 7.93
C ASN A 386 8.98 22.34 8.48
N VAL A 387 8.48 22.18 9.70
CA VAL A 387 8.25 20.89 10.36
C VAL A 387 6.76 20.74 10.57
N LYS A 388 6.14 19.78 9.89
CA LYS A 388 4.72 19.47 10.04
C LYS A 388 4.57 18.10 10.70
N SER A 389 3.91 18.05 11.84
CA SER A 389 3.65 16.84 12.60
C SER A 389 2.22 16.84 13.15
N LYS A 390 1.63 15.65 13.32
CA LYS A 390 0.35 15.48 14.02
C LYS A 390 0.50 15.72 15.52
N VAL A 391 1.68 15.41 16.07
CA VAL A 391 2.02 15.68 17.47
C VAL A 391 2.77 17.00 17.51
N GLU A 392 2.40 17.87 18.44
CA GLU A 392 3.01 19.20 18.57
C GLU A 392 4.52 19.10 18.83
N VAL A 393 5.30 19.93 18.14
CA VAL A 393 6.75 20.03 18.34
C VAL A 393 7.04 20.68 19.69
N SER A 394 7.85 20.02 20.50
CA SER A 394 8.32 20.55 21.79
C SER A 394 9.56 21.39 21.61
N SER A 395 10.58 20.88 20.92
CA SER A 395 11.79 21.63 20.59
C SER A 395 12.47 21.12 19.32
N ILE A 396 13.25 22.00 18.68
CA ILE A 396 14.10 21.67 17.55
C ILE A 396 15.49 22.24 17.82
N SER A 397 16.50 21.38 17.82
CA SER A 397 17.91 21.76 17.91
C SER A 397 18.60 21.59 16.58
N ILE A 398 19.43 22.55 16.18
CA ILE A 398 20.21 22.50 14.93
C ILE A 398 21.66 22.15 15.29
N PHE A 399 22.23 21.21 14.56
CA PHE A 399 23.62 20.77 14.68
C PHE A 399 24.35 20.91 13.34
N ASN A 400 25.65 21.23 13.39
CA ASN A 400 26.51 21.15 12.21
C ASN A 400 27.05 19.73 11.99
N MET A 401 27.89 19.56 10.96
CA MET A 401 28.50 18.28 10.59
C MET A 401 29.41 17.69 11.69
N GLU A 402 30.01 18.53 12.50
CA GLU A 402 30.87 18.13 13.63
C GLU A 402 30.06 17.78 14.91
N GLY A 403 28.72 17.81 14.81
CA GLY A 403 27.84 17.51 15.95
C GLY A 403 27.73 18.62 16.97
N ARG A 404 28.24 19.85 16.68
CA ARG A 404 28.08 21.01 17.54
C ARG A 404 26.69 21.59 17.39
N LYS A 405 25.99 21.77 18.52
CA LYS A 405 24.70 22.45 18.58
C LYS A 405 24.86 23.93 18.24
N LEU A 406 24.12 24.40 17.25
CA LEU A 406 24.17 25.79 16.79
C LEU A 406 23.03 26.63 17.36
N SER A 407 21.83 26.08 17.46
CA SER A 407 20.66 26.75 18.02
C SER A 407 19.63 25.76 18.53
N GLU A 408 18.63 26.25 19.25
CA GLU A 408 17.46 25.54 19.69
C GLU A 408 16.24 26.47 19.69
N THR A 409 15.11 25.99 19.16
CA THR A 409 13.81 26.68 19.18
C THR A 409 12.79 25.84 19.92
N TYR A 410 11.80 26.48 20.54
CA TYR A 410 10.75 25.84 21.31
C TYR A 410 9.39 26.18 20.72
N LYS A 411 8.53 25.16 20.50
CA LYS A 411 7.15 25.31 20.03
C LYS A 411 7.02 25.99 18.65
N GLU A 412 8.07 25.97 17.86
CA GLU A 412 8.07 26.52 16.50
C GLU A 412 8.07 25.38 15.49
N ASN A 413 7.31 25.58 14.41
CA ASN A 413 7.22 24.63 13.29
C ASN A 413 8.00 25.10 12.05
N ARG A 414 8.67 26.24 12.13
CA ARG A 414 9.48 26.82 11.06
C ARG A 414 10.86 27.19 11.61
N ILE A 415 11.88 26.78 10.89
CA ILE A 415 13.27 26.99 11.26
C ILE A 415 13.89 27.92 10.25
N ASP A 416 14.47 29.02 10.73
CA ASP A 416 15.23 29.96 9.90
C ASP A 416 16.69 29.49 9.80
N LEU A 417 17.13 29.21 8.58
CA LEU A 417 18.51 28.87 8.24
C LEU A 417 19.20 29.96 7.40
N SER A 418 18.56 31.13 7.20
CA SER A 418 19.07 32.20 6.33
C SER A 418 20.47 32.69 6.78
N SER A 419 20.74 32.72 8.08
CA SER A 419 22.03 33.12 8.64
C SER A 419 23.12 32.03 8.59
N TYR A 420 22.79 30.81 8.17
CA TYR A 420 23.75 29.70 8.11
C TYR A 420 24.39 29.59 6.73
N SER A 421 25.64 29.17 6.68
CA SER A 421 26.35 28.92 5.42
C SER A 421 25.74 27.73 4.66
N THR A 422 25.94 27.70 3.35
CA THR A 422 25.64 26.52 2.51
C THR A 422 26.34 25.30 3.09
N GLY A 423 25.60 24.20 3.25
CA GLY A 423 26.15 23.00 3.88
C GLY A 423 25.09 22.01 4.35
N VAL A 424 25.55 21.03 5.11
CA VAL A 424 24.73 19.99 5.72
C VAL A 424 24.54 20.29 7.21
N TYR A 425 23.29 20.21 7.66
CA TYR A 425 22.89 20.40 9.05
C TYR A 425 22.04 19.23 9.51
N PHE A 426 21.98 19.00 10.81
CA PHE A 426 21.10 18.00 11.42
C PHE A 426 20.13 18.70 12.37
N LEU A 427 18.84 18.43 12.20
CA LEU A 427 17.80 18.81 13.13
C LEU A 427 17.57 17.67 14.11
N HIS A 428 17.58 17.96 15.38
CA HIS A 428 17.06 17.08 16.42
C HIS A 428 15.72 17.62 16.89
N ILE A 429 14.65 16.92 16.57
CA ILE A 429 13.26 17.33 16.81
C ILE A 429 12.71 16.47 17.93
N VAL A 430 12.14 17.13 18.94
CA VAL A 430 11.45 16.48 20.06
C VAL A 430 9.99 16.89 20.02
N LEU A 431 9.10 15.91 20.07
CA LEU A 431 7.66 16.12 20.14
C LEU A 431 7.16 16.11 21.58
N LYS A 432 5.95 16.62 21.80
CA LYS A 432 5.36 16.70 23.16
C LYS A 432 5.12 15.34 23.83
N ASP A 433 4.98 14.27 23.04
CA ASP A 433 4.86 12.90 23.55
C ASP A 433 6.19 12.26 23.95
N GLY A 434 7.30 13.03 23.89
CA GLY A 434 8.65 12.58 24.19
C GLY A 434 9.36 11.88 23.01
N THR A 435 8.71 11.71 21.89
CA THR A 435 9.35 11.14 20.70
C THR A 435 10.40 12.12 20.17
N ALA A 436 11.60 11.60 19.88
CA ALA A 436 12.71 12.39 19.35
C ALA A 436 13.30 11.70 18.11
N PHE A 437 13.68 12.49 17.12
CA PHE A 437 14.33 12.00 15.90
C PHE A 437 15.28 13.03 15.33
N LYS A 438 16.20 12.56 14.48
CA LYS A 438 17.17 13.42 13.77
C LYS A 438 16.83 13.46 12.29
N HIS A 439 16.99 14.63 11.68
CA HIS A 439 16.77 14.80 10.25
C HIS A 439 17.89 15.63 9.63
N LYS A 440 18.40 15.16 8.48
CA LYS A 440 19.44 15.84 7.71
C LYS A 440 18.84 16.91 6.82
N ILE A 441 19.35 18.15 6.90
CA ILE A 441 19.00 19.27 6.03
C ILE A 441 20.17 19.64 5.14
N ILE A 442 19.88 19.95 3.90
CA ILE A 442 20.84 20.50 2.93
C ILE A 442 20.48 21.96 2.70
N LYS A 443 21.33 22.88 3.16
CA LYS A 443 21.24 24.30 2.90
C LYS A 443 21.97 24.61 1.58
N LYS A 444 21.28 25.27 0.64
CA LYS A 444 21.82 25.74 -0.63
C LYS A 444 22.38 27.14 -0.51
#